data_1cfe371d60cd7fe217331b2e3cb81f11
#
_entry.id   1cfe371d60cd7fe217331b2e3cb81f11
#
_cell.length_a   1.000
_cell.length_b   1.000
_cell.length_c   1.000
_cell.angle_alpha   90.00
_cell.angle_beta   90.00
_cell.angle_gamma   90.00
#
_symmetry.space_group_name_H-M   'P 1'
#
loop_
_entity.id
_entity.type
_entity.pdbx_description
1 polymer ?
#
loop_
_entity_poly.entity_id
_entity_poly.type
_entity_poly.pdbx_seq_one_letter_code
_entity_poly.pdbx_strand_id
1 'polypeptide(L)'
;LYFTSSSRVYEKAFIGLVSNQECLINNIFYPTSIPTSKKGKDELISVTVVKDHGLTEKELIERVKNELKKECKIEGITFLKLYNIPKALPKLNNLQYDITPSETKLKDGIFLAGDVLLNGSLNAAILAGEKAALGVLEALKNSVLLG
;
A
#
# COMPACT_ATOMS: atom_id res chain seq x y z
N LEU A 1 11.63 -1.27 -3.00
CA LEU A 1 12.97 -0.83 -3.36
C LEU A 1 12.91 0.58 -3.91
N TYR A 2 13.99 1.35 -3.68
CA TYR A 2 14.14 2.69 -4.23
C TYR A 2 15.43 2.76 -5.04
N PHE A 3 15.35 3.43 -6.18
CA PHE A 3 16.48 3.71 -7.07
C PHE A 3 16.48 5.17 -7.46
N THR A 4 17.64 5.68 -7.90
CA THR A 4 17.75 6.97 -8.56
C THR A 4 18.05 6.76 -10.04
N SER A 5 17.61 7.70 -10.88
CA SER A 5 17.83 7.75 -12.32
C SER A 5 18.02 9.19 -12.78
N SER A 6 18.72 9.39 -13.89
CA SER A 6 18.85 10.72 -14.50
C SER A 6 17.61 11.18 -15.27
N SER A 7 16.69 10.25 -15.58
CA SER A 7 15.49 10.53 -16.38
C SER A 7 14.32 9.65 -15.99
N ARG A 8 13.12 10.03 -16.42
CA ARG A 8 11.89 9.24 -16.31
C ARG A 8 11.48 8.67 -17.67
N VAL A 9 10.86 7.49 -17.66
CA VAL A 9 10.28 6.89 -18.88
C VAL A 9 8.83 7.36 -19.12
N TYR A 10 8.18 7.96 -18.12
CA TYR A 10 6.87 8.62 -18.25
C TYR A 10 6.78 9.85 -17.34
N GLU A 11 6.07 10.87 -17.82
CA GLU A 11 6.02 12.20 -17.18
C GLU A 11 4.92 12.35 -16.12
N LYS A 12 3.83 11.62 -16.27
CA LYS A 12 2.64 11.78 -15.41
C LYS A 12 2.82 11.06 -14.07
N ALA A 13 2.24 11.62 -13.02
CA ALA A 13 2.22 11.05 -11.67
C ALA A 13 1.19 9.91 -11.56
N PHE A 14 1.49 8.76 -12.12
CA PHE A 14 0.69 7.55 -11.99
C PHE A 14 1.54 6.34 -11.60
N ILE A 15 0.88 5.30 -11.07
CA ILE A 15 1.52 4.01 -10.77
C ILE A 15 1.50 3.16 -12.04
N GLY A 16 2.69 2.80 -12.52
CA GLY A 16 2.85 1.85 -13.64
C GLY A 16 2.79 0.42 -13.13
N LEU A 17 1.87 -0.38 -13.66
CA LEU A 17 1.77 -1.82 -13.35
C LEU A 17 2.60 -2.63 -14.34
N VAL A 18 3.30 -3.66 -13.86
CA VAL A 18 4.03 -4.62 -14.70
C VAL A 18 3.13 -5.82 -14.93
N SER A 19 2.69 -6.00 -16.17
CA SER A 19 1.73 -7.04 -16.56
C SER A 19 2.33 -8.43 -16.70
N ASN A 20 3.66 -8.54 -16.86
CA ASN A 20 4.34 -9.82 -16.99
C ASN A 20 4.34 -10.57 -15.64
N GLN A 21 3.59 -11.66 -15.60
CA GLN A 21 3.42 -12.46 -14.38
C GLN A 21 4.69 -13.19 -13.92
N GLU A 22 5.69 -13.35 -14.79
CA GLU A 22 6.98 -13.94 -14.44
C GLU A 22 7.89 -12.96 -13.68
N CYS A 23 7.58 -11.66 -13.72
CA CYS A 23 8.33 -10.63 -13.02
C CYS A 23 8.01 -10.61 -11.51
N LEU A 24 9.01 -10.26 -10.72
CA LEU A 24 8.85 -9.95 -9.30
C LEU A 24 8.25 -8.57 -9.09
N ILE A 25 8.54 -7.63 -9.99
CA ILE A 25 8.00 -6.27 -9.95
C ILE A 25 6.48 -6.31 -10.11
N ASN A 26 5.77 -5.77 -9.13
CA ASN A 26 4.33 -5.53 -9.20
C ASN A 26 4.03 -4.17 -9.83
N ASN A 27 4.64 -3.12 -9.32
CA ASN A 27 4.45 -1.78 -9.82
C ASN A 27 5.68 -0.90 -9.64
N ILE A 28 5.71 0.18 -10.41
CA ILE A 28 6.69 1.26 -10.33
C ILE A 28 6.00 2.61 -10.19
N PHE A 29 6.66 3.53 -9.51
CA PHE A 29 6.19 4.90 -9.34
C PHE A 29 7.39 5.85 -9.26
N TYR A 30 7.25 7.06 -9.84
CA TYR A 30 8.22 8.13 -9.66
C TYR A 30 7.71 9.15 -8.63
N PRO A 31 8.12 9.11 -7.34
CA PRO A 31 7.71 10.10 -6.35
C PRO A 31 8.06 11.54 -6.77
N THR A 32 9.14 11.70 -7.52
CA THR A 32 9.57 13.00 -8.10
C THR A 32 8.68 13.51 -9.21
N SER A 33 7.73 12.72 -9.71
CA SER A 33 6.69 13.20 -10.65
C SER A 33 5.63 14.07 -9.98
N ILE A 34 5.52 13.99 -8.65
CA ILE A 34 4.61 14.85 -7.88
C ILE A 34 5.24 16.25 -7.75
N PRO A 35 4.54 17.32 -8.12
CA PRO A 35 5.05 18.68 -7.95
C PRO A 35 5.40 18.98 -6.48
N THR A 36 6.60 19.47 -6.25
CA THR A 36 7.09 19.87 -4.91
C THR A 36 8.01 21.08 -5.04
N SER A 37 8.09 21.90 -3.98
CA SER A 37 9.01 23.01 -3.88
C SER A 37 10.47 22.60 -3.70
N LYS A 38 10.71 21.36 -3.27
CA LYS A 38 12.06 20.80 -3.04
C LYS A 38 12.28 19.65 -4.02
N LYS A 39 12.92 19.93 -5.15
CA LYS A 39 13.26 18.92 -6.15
C LYS A 39 14.78 18.71 -6.19
N GLY A 40 15.21 17.45 -6.12
CA GLY A 40 16.59 17.03 -6.36
C GLY A 40 16.96 17.08 -7.86
N LYS A 41 18.20 16.72 -8.17
CA LYS A 41 18.68 16.62 -9.57
C LYS A 41 18.24 15.32 -10.23
N ASP A 42 18.16 14.23 -9.44
CA ASP A 42 17.83 12.90 -9.93
C ASP A 42 16.37 12.56 -9.70
N GLU A 43 15.84 11.71 -10.56
CA GLU A 43 14.53 11.12 -10.40
C GLU A 43 14.59 9.97 -9.40
N LEU A 44 13.58 9.88 -8.53
CA LEU A 44 13.41 8.77 -7.60
C LEU A 44 12.44 7.75 -8.18
N ILE A 45 12.83 6.47 -8.17
CA ILE A 45 11.98 5.36 -8.59
C ILE A 45 11.65 4.52 -7.37
N SER A 46 10.36 4.34 -7.11
CA SER A 46 9.84 3.38 -6.14
C SER A 46 9.38 2.12 -6.88
N VAL A 47 9.88 0.97 -6.46
CA VAL A 47 9.55 -0.34 -7.04
C VAL A 47 8.96 -1.22 -5.95
N THR A 48 7.79 -1.77 -6.19
CA THR A 48 7.10 -2.67 -5.27
C THR A 48 7.21 -4.11 -5.76
N VAL A 49 7.66 -4.99 -4.87
CA VAL A 49 7.67 -6.45 -5.03
C VAL A 49 6.74 -7.02 -3.97
N VAL A 50 5.77 -7.84 -4.38
CA VAL A 50 4.78 -8.47 -3.47
C VAL A 50 4.87 -10.00 -3.45
N LYS A 51 5.61 -10.58 -4.38
CA LYS A 51 5.78 -12.04 -4.49
C LYS A 51 6.84 -12.54 -3.52
N ASP A 52 6.61 -13.72 -2.96
CA ASP A 52 7.65 -14.48 -2.28
C ASP A 52 8.69 -14.94 -3.30
N HIS A 53 9.97 -14.80 -2.97
CA HIS A 53 11.05 -15.03 -3.95
C HIS A 53 12.25 -15.82 -3.42
N GLY A 54 12.43 -15.94 -2.11
CA GLY A 54 13.56 -16.66 -1.51
C GLY A 54 14.96 -16.11 -1.83
N LEU A 55 15.05 -14.92 -2.45
CA LEU A 55 16.31 -14.29 -2.86
C LEU A 55 16.91 -13.51 -1.70
N THR A 56 18.25 -13.45 -1.66
CA THR A 56 18.97 -12.49 -0.83
C THR A 56 18.72 -11.06 -1.31
N GLU A 57 18.99 -10.06 -0.46
CA GLU A 57 18.83 -8.64 -0.83
C GLU A 57 19.61 -8.29 -2.11
N LYS A 58 20.84 -8.77 -2.24
CA LYS A 58 21.69 -8.53 -3.42
C LYS A 58 21.11 -9.13 -4.69
N GLU A 59 20.65 -10.37 -4.62
CA GLU A 59 20.02 -11.05 -5.76
C GLU A 59 18.71 -10.38 -6.15
N LEU A 60 17.90 -9.96 -5.18
CA LEU A 60 16.67 -9.23 -5.42
C LEU A 60 16.92 -7.90 -6.14
N ILE A 61 17.91 -7.11 -5.69
CA ILE A 61 18.27 -5.85 -6.33
C ILE A 61 18.67 -6.06 -7.78
N GLU A 62 19.54 -7.04 -8.06
CA GLU A 62 19.99 -7.33 -9.44
C GLU A 62 18.85 -7.88 -10.30
N ARG A 63 17.99 -8.73 -9.75
CA ARG A 63 16.81 -9.23 -10.45
C ARG A 63 15.87 -8.08 -10.83
N VAL A 64 15.58 -7.19 -9.89
CA VAL A 64 14.71 -6.03 -10.12
C VAL A 64 15.30 -5.07 -11.15
N LYS A 65 16.61 -4.80 -11.12
CA LYS A 65 17.28 -3.99 -12.15
C LYS A 65 17.12 -4.59 -13.56
N ASN A 66 17.31 -5.91 -13.67
CA ASN A 66 17.16 -6.61 -14.95
C ASN A 66 15.72 -6.55 -15.47
N GLU A 67 14.73 -6.71 -14.59
CA GLU A 67 13.32 -6.59 -14.95
C GLU A 67 12.95 -5.16 -15.35
N LEU A 68 13.42 -4.14 -14.63
CA LEU A 68 13.22 -2.73 -14.98
C LEU A 68 13.77 -2.43 -16.38
N LYS A 69 14.96 -2.93 -16.69
CA LYS A 69 15.56 -2.78 -18.03
C LYS A 69 14.72 -3.48 -19.10
N LYS A 70 14.39 -4.74 -18.88
CA LYS A 70 13.73 -5.60 -19.90
C LYS A 70 12.29 -5.17 -20.15
N GLU A 71 11.50 -5.01 -19.08
CA GLU A 71 10.06 -4.82 -19.18
C GLU A 71 9.66 -3.33 -19.22
N CYS A 72 10.39 -2.47 -18.50
CA CYS A 72 10.04 -1.06 -18.34
C CYS A 72 10.94 -0.11 -19.14
N LYS A 73 12.00 -0.61 -19.80
CA LYS A 73 13.00 0.20 -20.52
C LYS A 73 13.69 1.22 -19.63
N ILE A 74 13.85 0.90 -18.35
CA ILE A 74 14.52 1.74 -17.36
C ILE A 74 15.95 1.22 -17.17
N GLU A 75 16.93 2.04 -17.47
CA GLU A 75 18.36 1.72 -17.39
C GLU A 75 19.12 2.81 -16.65
N GLY A 76 20.40 2.56 -16.34
CA GLY A 76 21.28 3.56 -15.73
C GLY A 76 20.84 3.97 -14.33
N ILE A 77 20.24 3.04 -13.58
CA ILE A 77 19.71 3.30 -12.24
C ILE A 77 20.71 2.92 -11.15
N THR A 78 20.71 3.68 -10.06
CA THR A 78 21.51 3.43 -8.87
C THR A 78 20.60 3.01 -7.72
N PHE A 79 20.91 1.89 -7.07
CA PHE A 79 20.19 1.44 -5.90
C PHE A 79 20.36 2.42 -4.74
N LEU A 80 19.27 2.76 -4.08
CA LEU A 80 19.25 3.68 -2.95
C LEU A 80 18.90 2.98 -1.64
N LYS A 81 17.77 2.29 -1.58
CA LYS A 81 17.27 1.69 -0.35
C LYS A 81 16.29 0.55 -0.61
N LEU A 82 16.31 -0.46 0.26
CA LEU A 82 15.28 -1.50 0.37
C LEU A 82 14.57 -1.38 1.72
N TYR A 83 13.25 -1.49 1.70
CA TYR A 83 12.43 -1.70 2.88
C TYR A 83 11.73 -3.04 2.74
N ASN A 84 11.91 -3.90 3.72
CA ASN A 84 11.12 -5.11 3.87
C ASN A 84 9.98 -4.84 4.86
N ILE A 85 8.73 -5.04 4.41
CA ILE A 85 7.51 -4.78 5.18
C ILE A 85 6.74 -6.10 5.30
N PRO A 86 7.06 -6.95 6.29
CA PRO A 86 6.50 -8.30 6.39
C PRO A 86 4.97 -8.32 6.59
N LYS A 87 4.40 -7.24 7.13
CA LYS A 87 2.96 -7.08 7.39
C LYS A 87 2.46 -5.80 6.74
N ALA A 88 2.53 -5.74 5.40
CA ALA A 88 2.17 -4.55 4.63
C ALA A 88 0.66 -4.30 4.60
N LEU A 89 -0.14 -5.36 4.42
CA LEU A 89 -1.59 -5.31 4.36
C LEU A 89 -2.19 -6.52 5.08
N PRO A 90 -3.42 -6.41 5.63
CA PRO A 90 -4.13 -7.55 6.19
C PRO A 90 -4.46 -8.56 5.10
N LYS A 91 -4.28 -9.86 5.40
CA LYS A 91 -4.77 -10.93 4.54
C LYS A 91 -6.23 -11.19 4.87
N LEU A 92 -7.12 -10.76 3.99
CA LEU A 92 -8.57 -10.91 4.15
C LEU A 92 -9.07 -12.06 3.27
N ASN A 93 -9.87 -12.95 3.87
CA ASN A 93 -10.49 -14.07 3.13
C ASN A 93 -11.70 -13.59 2.32
N ASN A 94 -12.46 -12.63 2.87
CA ASN A 94 -13.61 -12.01 2.22
C ASN A 94 -13.42 -10.49 2.18
N LEU A 95 -13.55 -9.90 1.01
CA LEU A 95 -13.54 -8.46 0.84
C LEU A 95 -14.94 -7.93 1.03
N GLN A 96 -15.09 -6.94 1.90
CA GLN A 96 -16.32 -6.19 2.12
C GLN A 96 -16.11 -4.73 1.75
N TYR A 97 -17.18 -4.06 1.33
CA TYR A 97 -17.15 -2.66 0.90
C TYR A 97 -18.05 -1.77 1.78
N ASP A 98 -18.81 -2.37 2.68
CA ASP A 98 -19.62 -1.69 3.70
C ASP A 98 -19.70 -2.57 4.95
N ILE A 99 -20.03 -1.94 6.08
CA ILE A 99 -20.18 -2.56 7.40
C ILE A 99 -21.18 -1.74 8.21
N THR A 100 -22.01 -2.41 9.00
CA THR A 100 -22.93 -1.72 9.91
C THR A 100 -22.25 -1.33 11.23
N PRO A 101 -22.76 -0.33 11.98
CA PRO A 101 -22.22 0.01 13.29
C PRO A 101 -22.15 -1.17 14.26
N SER A 102 -23.14 -2.04 14.27
CA SER A 102 -23.20 -3.22 15.13
C SER A 102 -22.13 -4.27 14.81
N GLU A 103 -21.75 -4.42 13.54
CA GLU A 103 -20.72 -5.37 13.11
C GLU A 103 -19.30 -4.93 13.51
N THR A 104 -19.10 -3.67 13.90
CA THR A 104 -17.82 -3.21 14.44
C THR A 104 -17.62 -3.64 15.89
N LYS A 105 -18.69 -4.07 16.59
CA LYS A 105 -18.61 -4.47 18.00
C LYS A 105 -17.90 -5.83 18.13
N LEU A 106 -16.76 -5.85 18.79
CA LEU A 106 -16.01 -7.07 19.10
C LEU A 106 -16.60 -7.76 20.35
N LYS A 107 -16.86 -6.99 21.40
CA LYS A 107 -17.49 -7.40 22.64
C LYS A 107 -18.03 -6.17 23.37
N ASP A 108 -18.68 -6.36 24.53
CA ASP A 108 -19.25 -5.25 25.28
C ASP A 108 -18.19 -4.20 25.62
N GLY A 109 -18.49 -2.96 25.20
CA GLY A 109 -17.63 -1.80 25.38
C GLY A 109 -16.42 -1.72 24.44
N ILE A 110 -16.21 -2.69 23.52
CA ILE A 110 -15.09 -2.68 22.59
C ILE A 110 -15.59 -2.74 21.15
N PHE A 111 -15.17 -1.75 20.37
CA PHE A 111 -15.46 -1.64 18.93
C PHE A 111 -14.15 -1.62 18.14
N LEU A 112 -14.15 -2.25 16.99
CA LEU A 112 -13.01 -2.28 16.07
C LEU A 112 -13.17 -1.22 14.98
N ALA A 113 -12.06 -0.61 14.60
CA ALA A 113 -11.95 0.26 13.44
C ALA A 113 -10.70 -0.10 12.65
N GLY A 114 -10.72 0.16 11.35
CA GLY A 114 -9.57 -0.07 10.48
C GLY A 114 -9.92 -0.84 9.22
N ASP A 115 -8.98 -0.83 8.29
CA ASP A 115 -9.10 -1.47 6.98
C ASP A 115 -9.28 -2.98 7.04
N VAL A 116 -8.82 -3.60 8.12
CA VAL A 116 -8.94 -5.04 8.40
C VAL A 116 -10.38 -5.54 8.43
N LEU A 117 -11.34 -4.66 8.70
CA LEU A 117 -12.77 -5.02 8.72
C LEU A 117 -13.39 -5.10 7.32
N LEU A 118 -12.76 -4.54 6.28
CA LEU A 118 -13.36 -4.40 4.95
C LEU A 118 -12.46 -4.92 3.83
N ASN A 119 -11.55 -4.10 3.29
CA ASN A 119 -10.81 -4.46 2.06
C ASN A 119 -9.36 -3.96 2.00
N GLY A 120 -8.73 -3.64 3.13
CA GLY A 120 -7.32 -3.28 3.17
C GLY A 120 -6.98 -1.96 2.47
N SER A 121 -7.89 -0.98 2.44
CA SER A 121 -7.68 0.33 1.82
C SER A 121 -7.86 1.49 2.80
N LEU A 122 -7.33 2.67 2.44
CA LEU A 122 -7.53 3.89 3.22
C LEU A 122 -9.02 4.24 3.34
N ASN A 123 -9.79 4.10 2.27
CA ASN A 123 -11.24 4.34 2.30
C ASN A 123 -11.94 3.38 3.25
N ALA A 124 -11.54 2.10 3.26
CA ALA A 124 -12.04 1.10 4.20
C ALA A 124 -11.74 1.46 5.65
N ALA A 125 -10.53 1.95 5.94
CA ALA A 125 -10.15 2.39 7.28
C ALA A 125 -11.01 3.57 7.76
N ILE A 126 -11.27 4.56 6.89
CA ILE A 126 -12.11 5.73 7.20
C ILE A 126 -13.55 5.28 7.46
N LEU A 127 -14.13 4.48 6.57
CA LEU A 127 -15.51 3.99 6.69
C LEU A 127 -15.69 3.14 7.97
N ALA A 128 -14.77 2.21 8.23
CA ALA A 128 -14.81 1.39 9.44
C ALA A 128 -14.69 2.24 10.72
N GLY A 129 -13.89 3.31 10.69
CA GLY A 129 -13.77 4.27 11.78
C GLY A 129 -15.09 5.02 12.07
N GLU A 130 -15.75 5.50 11.01
CA GLU A 130 -17.07 6.14 11.11
C GLU A 130 -18.11 5.18 11.70
N LYS A 131 -18.20 3.95 11.18
CA LYS A 131 -19.17 2.95 11.68
C LYS A 131 -18.89 2.55 13.13
N ALA A 132 -17.61 2.40 13.50
CA ALA A 132 -17.25 2.12 14.90
C ALA A 132 -17.67 3.25 15.86
N ALA A 133 -17.48 4.51 15.45
CA ALA A 133 -17.93 5.66 16.24
C ALA A 133 -19.46 5.67 16.42
N LEU A 134 -20.22 5.39 15.36
CA LEU A 134 -21.67 5.25 15.42
C LEU A 134 -22.08 4.11 16.34
N GLY A 135 -21.40 2.95 16.26
CA GLY A 135 -21.66 1.81 17.15
C GLY A 135 -21.45 2.15 18.63
N VAL A 136 -20.40 2.90 18.94
CA VAL A 136 -20.18 3.40 20.32
C VAL A 136 -21.32 4.32 20.76
N LEU A 137 -21.74 5.26 19.91
CA LEU A 137 -22.85 6.19 20.24
C LEU A 137 -24.16 5.47 20.47
N GLU A 138 -24.49 4.46 19.67
CA GLU A 138 -25.68 3.62 19.83
C GLU A 138 -25.63 2.84 21.16
N ALA A 139 -24.48 2.25 21.49
CA ALA A 139 -24.30 1.53 22.76
C ALA A 139 -24.45 2.42 23.97
N LEU A 140 -23.92 3.65 23.93
CA LEU A 140 -24.06 4.63 25.03
C LEU A 140 -25.51 5.08 25.20
N LYS A 141 -26.25 5.34 24.11
CA LYS A 141 -27.67 5.71 24.20
C LYS A 141 -28.50 4.59 24.83
N ASN A 142 -28.25 3.35 24.43
CA ASN A 142 -28.96 2.19 24.96
C ASN A 142 -28.66 1.96 26.45
N SER A 143 -27.43 2.23 26.92
CA SER A 143 -27.09 2.12 28.35
C SER A 143 -27.73 3.19 29.23
N VAL A 144 -27.95 4.39 28.69
CA VAL A 144 -28.64 5.49 29.42
C VAL A 144 -30.16 5.23 29.53
N LEU A 145 -30.75 4.49 28.58
CA LEU A 145 -32.17 4.16 28.58
C LEU A 145 -32.53 3.00 29.53
N LEU A 146 -31.55 2.23 29.97
CA LEU A 146 -31.72 1.05 30.84
C LEU A 146 -31.32 1.30 32.30
N GLY A 147 -30.85 2.45 32.65
CA GLY A 147 -30.49 2.90 34.02
C GLY A 147 -31.43 3.97 34.53
#